data_68cf5a3031728856c7a6619eb47023cb
#
_entry.id   68cf5a3031728856c7a6619eb47023cb
#
_cell.length_a   1.000
_cell.length_b   1.000
_cell.length_c   1.000
_cell.angle_alpha   90.00
_cell.angle_beta   90.00
_cell.angle_gamma   90.00
#
_symmetry.space_group_name_H-M   'P 1'
#
loop_
_entity.id
_entity.type
_entity.pdbx_description
1 polymer ?
#
loop_
_entity_poly.entity_id
_entity_poly.type
_entity_poly.pdbx_seq_one_letter_code
_entity_poly.pdbx_strand_id
1 'polypeptide(L)'
;MATARALATVAIFLLVAHSTSHIASSLRPGLGVCRASGYLPGKSGNCEKSNDPDCCEDGKRYPQYHCSPPVTATTKAVLTLNSFEKGKDGGGPSECDNAYHSDKEMVVALSTGWFKNMARCGHRIKITANGNSVYAKVVDECDSVYGCDEDHNYEPPCANNIVDASPAVWNALGLDENVGMEGITWSDE
;
A
#
# COMPACT_ATOMS: atom_id res chain seq x y z
N MET A 1 10.01 54.84 -84.25
CA MET A 1 9.40 55.15 -82.94
C MET A 1 8.95 53.85 -82.35
N ALA A 2 9.71 53.32 -81.44
CA ALA A 2 9.42 52.02 -80.78
C ALA A 2 9.14 52.28 -79.32
N THR A 3 7.91 51.98 -78.85
CA THR A 3 7.47 52.12 -77.49
C THR A 3 7.72 50.79 -76.75
N ALA A 4 8.64 50.80 -75.78
CA ALA A 4 8.93 49.68 -74.90
C ALA A 4 7.85 49.61 -73.83
N ARG A 5 7.18 48.45 -73.71
CA ARG A 5 6.27 48.14 -72.62
C ARG A 5 7.04 47.35 -71.52
N ALA A 6 7.12 47.97 -70.38
CA ALA A 6 7.69 47.31 -69.17
C ALA A 6 6.62 46.39 -68.56
N LEU A 7 6.96 45.11 -68.44
CA LEU A 7 6.16 44.11 -67.69
C LEU A 7 6.66 44.13 -66.24
N ALA A 8 5.76 44.54 -65.32
CA ALA A 8 6.00 44.44 -63.90
C ALA A 8 5.57 43.06 -63.41
N THR A 9 6.51 42.24 -63.01
CA THR A 9 6.27 40.94 -62.34
C THR A 9 6.07 41.17 -60.85
N VAL A 10 4.80 40.96 -60.40
CA VAL A 10 4.47 40.97 -58.97
C VAL A 10 4.79 39.58 -58.39
N ALA A 11 5.81 39.51 -57.58
CA ALA A 11 6.14 38.30 -56.80
C ALA A 11 5.27 38.26 -55.54
N ILE A 12 4.32 37.33 -55.49
CA ILE A 12 3.54 37.06 -54.31
C ILE A 12 4.32 36.10 -53.42
N PHE A 13 4.88 36.61 -52.31
CA PHE A 13 5.44 35.78 -51.25
C PHE A 13 4.28 35.19 -50.37
N LEU A 14 3.99 33.91 -50.55
CA LEU A 14 3.13 33.15 -49.65
C LEU A 14 3.93 32.82 -48.37
N LEU A 15 3.69 33.57 -47.30
CA LEU A 15 4.12 33.25 -45.96
C LEU A 15 3.32 32.06 -45.45
N VAL A 16 3.88 30.87 -45.52
CA VAL A 16 3.34 29.68 -44.86
C VAL A 16 3.68 29.75 -43.36
N ALA A 17 2.74 30.22 -42.56
CA ALA A 17 2.85 30.17 -41.11
C ALA A 17 2.76 28.71 -40.66
N HIS A 18 3.89 28.12 -40.28
CA HIS A 18 3.94 26.82 -39.63
C HIS A 18 3.50 27.00 -38.17
N SER A 19 2.21 26.74 -37.89
CA SER A 19 1.72 26.62 -36.54
C SER A 19 2.26 25.33 -35.94
N THR A 20 3.36 25.39 -35.22
CA THR A 20 3.81 24.31 -34.36
C THR A 20 2.86 24.22 -33.15
N SER A 21 1.86 23.35 -33.24
CA SER A 21 1.03 22.97 -32.10
C SER A 21 1.93 22.24 -31.12
N HIS A 22 2.42 22.94 -30.11
CA HIS A 22 2.98 22.32 -28.93
C HIS A 22 1.85 21.61 -28.19
N ILE A 23 1.67 20.31 -28.46
CA ILE A 23 0.88 19.44 -27.61
C ILE A 23 1.65 19.36 -26.29
N ALA A 24 1.29 20.22 -25.35
CA ALA A 24 1.67 20.07 -23.97
C ALA A 24 1.01 18.76 -23.50
N SER A 25 1.79 17.65 -23.56
CA SER A 25 1.44 16.45 -22.84
C SER A 25 1.38 16.84 -21.38
N SER A 26 0.16 17.10 -20.87
CA SER A 26 -0.09 17.15 -19.44
C SER A 26 0.23 15.74 -18.94
N LEU A 27 1.44 15.55 -18.46
CA LEU A 27 1.80 14.44 -17.59
C LEU A 27 0.84 14.55 -16.41
N ARG A 28 -0.28 13.79 -16.48
CA ARG A 28 -1.03 13.49 -15.27
C ARG A 28 0.01 12.96 -14.30
N PRO A 29 0.11 13.49 -13.07
CA PRO A 29 0.95 12.85 -12.07
C PRO A 29 0.45 11.41 -12.02
N GLY A 30 1.26 10.49 -12.56
CA GLY A 30 0.96 9.07 -12.51
C GLY A 30 0.71 8.77 -11.04
N LEU A 31 -0.38 8.07 -10.74
CA LEU A 31 -0.61 7.48 -9.43
C LEU A 31 0.71 6.78 -9.08
N GLY A 32 1.49 7.41 -8.20
CA GLY A 32 2.89 7.03 -7.99
C GLY A 32 2.94 5.58 -7.52
N VAL A 33 3.63 4.76 -8.29
CA VAL A 33 3.92 3.39 -7.84
C VAL A 33 4.71 3.53 -6.54
N CYS A 34 4.16 3.01 -5.44
CA CYS A 34 4.88 2.96 -4.18
C CYS A 34 6.14 2.11 -4.34
N ARG A 35 7.29 2.72 -4.09
CA ARG A 35 8.59 2.06 -4.14
C ARG A 35 9.19 2.05 -2.75
N ALA A 36 10.08 1.10 -2.49
CA ALA A 36 10.85 1.08 -1.25
C ALA A 36 11.55 2.42 -1.05
N SER A 37 11.40 2.99 0.14
CA SER A 37 12.04 4.23 0.57
C SER A 37 13.46 4.01 1.10
N GLY A 38 13.78 2.77 1.48
CA GLY A 38 15.05 2.34 2.03
C GLY A 38 15.10 0.84 2.23
N TYR A 39 16.15 0.40 2.92
CA TYR A 39 16.32 -1.00 3.30
C TYR A 39 16.87 -1.10 4.72
N LEU A 40 16.19 -1.87 5.54
CA LEU A 40 16.62 -2.21 6.89
C LEU A 40 17.60 -3.38 6.85
N PRO A 41 18.77 -3.33 7.55
CA PRO A 41 19.62 -4.48 7.71
C PRO A 41 18.94 -5.51 8.64
N GLY A 42 18.90 -6.75 8.21
CA GLY A 42 18.37 -7.85 9.02
C GLY A 42 19.24 -8.10 10.25
N LYS A 43 18.58 -8.34 11.35
CA LYS A 43 19.15 -8.78 12.62
C LYS A 43 18.32 -9.95 13.13
N SER A 44 18.93 -11.12 13.22
CA SER A 44 18.29 -12.29 13.81
C SER A 44 18.17 -12.16 15.33
N GLY A 45 17.13 -12.77 15.89
CA GLY A 45 16.87 -12.76 17.31
C GLY A 45 15.89 -13.86 17.71
N ASN A 46 15.26 -13.73 18.86
CA ASN A 46 14.28 -14.68 19.36
C ASN A 46 12.89 -14.38 18.74
N CYS A 47 12.77 -14.67 17.45
CA CYS A 47 11.54 -14.47 16.69
C CYS A 47 10.51 -15.55 17.02
N GLU A 48 9.29 -15.14 17.36
CA GLU A 48 8.16 -16.04 17.54
C GLU A 48 7.71 -16.58 16.16
N LYS A 49 7.50 -17.89 16.07
CA LYS A 49 7.14 -18.57 14.82
C LYS A 49 5.70 -19.08 14.80
N SER A 50 4.84 -18.55 15.65
CA SER A 50 3.41 -18.79 15.51
C SER A 50 2.93 -18.17 14.19
N ASN A 51 2.03 -18.83 13.50
CA ASN A 51 1.51 -18.43 12.18
C ASN A 51 2.56 -18.32 11.04
N ASP A 52 3.72 -18.99 11.20
CA ASP A 52 4.78 -19.04 10.18
C ASP A 52 5.35 -17.68 9.73
N PRO A 53 5.67 -16.76 10.67
CA PRO A 53 6.22 -15.48 10.31
C PRO A 53 7.61 -15.63 9.68
N ASP A 54 7.91 -14.78 8.74
CA ASP A 54 9.25 -14.60 8.22
C ASP A 54 10.11 -13.92 9.29
N CYS A 55 11.08 -14.62 9.85
CA CYS A 55 12.04 -14.02 10.79
C CYS A 55 13.18 -13.33 10.05
N CYS A 56 13.70 -12.25 10.64
CA CYS A 56 14.87 -11.56 10.10
C CYS A 56 16.12 -12.42 10.16
N GLU A 57 16.91 -12.35 9.11
CA GLU A 57 18.18 -13.04 8.95
C GLU A 57 19.35 -12.04 8.91
N ASP A 58 20.42 -12.33 9.66
CA ASP A 58 21.63 -11.50 9.65
C ASP A 58 22.19 -11.36 8.22
N GLY A 59 22.50 -10.12 7.84
CA GLY A 59 23.07 -9.83 6.52
C GLY A 59 22.05 -9.72 5.37
N LYS A 60 20.81 -10.14 5.57
CA LYS A 60 19.71 -9.87 4.62
C LYS A 60 19.27 -8.42 4.73
N ARG A 61 18.69 -7.87 3.66
CA ARG A 61 18.15 -6.52 3.65
C ARG A 61 16.68 -6.56 3.33
N TYR A 62 15.89 -5.89 4.15
CA TYR A 62 14.43 -5.86 4.04
C TYR A 62 13.97 -4.49 3.55
N PRO A 63 13.08 -4.41 2.55
CA PRO A 63 12.62 -3.13 2.03
C PRO A 63 11.74 -2.41 3.06
N GLN A 64 11.88 -1.09 3.13
CA GLN A 64 11.07 -0.20 3.96
C GLN A 64 10.13 0.62 3.08
N TYR A 65 8.89 0.86 3.54
CA TYR A 65 7.89 1.59 2.77
C TYR A 65 7.17 2.62 3.64
N HIS A 66 7.29 3.91 3.26
CA HIS A 66 6.44 4.99 3.82
C HIS A 66 5.14 5.20 3.02
N CYS A 67 4.91 4.40 1.99
CA CYS A 67 3.76 4.51 1.12
C CYS A 67 3.13 3.14 0.86
N SER A 68 1.87 3.15 0.49
CA SER A 68 1.13 1.98 0.02
C SER A 68 0.47 2.28 -1.33
N PRO A 69 0.00 1.27 -2.07
CA PRO A 69 -0.77 1.49 -3.29
C PRO A 69 -1.96 2.42 -3.06
N PRO A 70 -2.37 3.22 -4.06
CA PRO A 70 -3.55 4.08 -3.96
C PRO A 70 -4.81 3.29 -3.60
N VAL A 71 -5.59 3.82 -2.63
CA VAL A 71 -6.86 3.22 -2.24
C VAL A 71 -7.93 3.52 -3.28
N THR A 72 -8.69 2.50 -3.64
CA THR A 72 -9.79 2.53 -4.61
C THR A 72 -10.99 1.76 -4.07
N ALA A 73 -12.08 1.69 -4.80
CA ALA A 73 -13.22 0.84 -4.45
C ALA A 73 -12.89 -0.68 -4.44
N THR A 74 -11.75 -1.07 -5.04
CA THR A 74 -11.29 -2.46 -5.11
C THR A 74 -9.76 -2.53 -5.00
N THR A 75 -9.22 -1.99 -3.92
CA THR A 75 -7.77 -1.99 -3.65
C THR A 75 -7.29 -3.42 -3.44
N LYS A 76 -6.33 -3.86 -4.22
CA LYS A 76 -5.72 -5.19 -4.05
C LYS A 76 -4.76 -5.17 -2.86
N ALA A 77 -4.85 -6.19 -2.01
CA ALA A 77 -4.02 -6.39 -0.84
C ALA A 77 -3.73 -7.87 -0.61
N VAL A 78 -2.82 -8.12 0.31
CA VAL A 78 -2.62 -9.43 0.94
C VAL A 78 -3.19 -9.34 2.35
N LEU A 79 -4.06 -10.28 2.69
CA LEU A 79 -4.54 -10.49 4.05
C LEU A 79 -3.54 -11.39 4.77
N THR A 80 -3.11 -10.98 5.96
CA THR A 80 -2.34 -11.82 6.87
C THR A 80 -3.15 -12.12 8.13
N LEU A 81 -2.77 -13.16 8.84
CA LEU A 81 -3.41 -13.54 10.11
C LEU A 81 -2.62 -12.98 11.28
N ASN A 82 -3.29 -12.29 12.19
CA ASN A 82 -2.68 -11.74 13.40
C ASN A 82 -3.63 -11.87 14.59
N SER A 83 -3.07 -12.08 15.80
CA SER A 83 -3.80 -11.96 17.04
C SER A 83 -3.45 -10.67 17.77
N PHE A 84 -4.44 -9.84 17.99
CA PHE A 84 -4.33 -8.58 18.75
C PHE A 84 -4.51 -8.80 20.27
N GLU A 85 -4.53 -10.06 20.74
CA GLU A 85 -4.65 -10.38 22.16
C GLU A 85 -3.31 -10.21 22.88
N LYS A 86 -3.38 -9.90 24.16
CA LYS A 86 -2.18 -9.74 25.00
C LYS A 86 -1.35 -11.02 25.04
N GLY A 87 -0.05 -10.87 24.72
CA GLY A 87 0.91 -11.98 24.76
C GLY A 87 0.78 -12.95 23.60
N LYS A 88 0.18 -12.51 22.51
CA LYS A 88 0.14 -13.19 21.22
C LYS A 88 1.06 -12.48 20.22
N ASP A 89 1.06 -12.96 18.99
CA ASP A 89 1.92 -12.53 17.89
C ASP A 89 1.80 -11.05 17.50
N GLY A 90 0.69 -10.39 17.76
CA GLY A 90 0.53 -8.95 17.54
C GLY A 90 1.34 -8.03 18.46
N GLY A 91 2.10 -8.60 19.41
CA GLY A 91 3.05 -7.86 20.23
C GLY A 91 2.42 -6.96 21.28
N GLY A 92 2.58 -5.63 21.11
CA GLY A 92 2.09 -4.60 22.04
C GLY A 92 0.58 -4.33 21.92
N PRO A 93 0.04 -3.43 22.75
CA PRO A 93 -1.33 -2.94 22.56
C PRO A 93 -1.42 -2.13 21.26
N SER A 94 -2.56 -2.23 20.59
CA SER A 94 -2.83 -1.56 19.30
C SER A 94 -2.61 -0.06 19.35
N GLU A 95 -2.00 0.51 18.32
CA GLU A 95 -1.53 1.90 18.29
C GLU A 95 -2.69 2.91 18.35
N CYS A 96 -3.85 2.58 17.79
CA CYS A 96 -4.98 3.50 17.74
C CYS A 96 -5.59 3.85 19.09
N ASP A 97 -5.61 2.91 20.03
CA ASP A 97 -6.34 3.08 21.30
C ASP A 97 -5.58 2.56 22.52
N ASN A 98 -4.35 2.10 22.32
CA ASN A 98 -3.48 1.53 23.37
C ASN A 98 -4.18 0.37 24.12
N ALA A 99 -4.96 -0.45 23.39
CA ALA A 99 -5.69 -1.58 23.93
C ALA A 99 -5.38 -2.88 23.20
N TYR A 100 -5.60 -4.01 23.88
CA TYR A 100 -5.60 -5.33 23.25
C TYR A 100 -7.03 -5.67 22.82
N HIS A 101 -7.18 -6.31 21.66
CA HIS A 101 -8.45 -6.73 21.10
C HIS A 101 -8.55 -8.25 21.07
N SER A 102 -9.76 -8.76 21.32
CA SER A 102 -10.00 -10.20 21.26
C SER A 102 -9.97 -10.72 19.82
N ASP A 103 -9.47 -11.95 19.63
CA ASP A 103 -9.53 -12.69 18.37
C ASP A 103 -10.95 -12.84 17.80
N LYS A 104 -11.97 -12.55 18.62
CA LYS A 104 -13.38 -12.54 18.21
C LYS A 104 -13.87 -11.20 17.68
N GLU A 105 -13.06 -10.14 17.80
CA GLU A 105 -13.39 -8.82 17.26
C GLU A 105 -13.00 -8.71 15.78
N MET A 106 -13.80 -7.97 15.02
CA MET A 106 -13.54 -7.69 13.59
C MET A 106 -12.59 -6.49 13.47
N VAL A 107 -11.30 -6.74 13.66
CA VAL A 107 -10.24 -5.72 13.69
C VAL A 107 -9.10 -6.04 12.74
N VAL A 108 -8.40 -4.99 12.30
CA VAL A 108 -7.26 -5.08 11.40
C VAL A 108 -6.19 -4.05 11.74
N ALA A 109 -4.93 -4.40 11.38
CA ALA A 109 -3.83 -3.48 11.18
C ALA A 109 -3.63 -3.22 9.67
N LEU A 110 -3.12 -2.06 9.30
CA LEU A 110 -2.84 -1.69 7.93
C LEU A 110 -1.37 -1.33 7.75
N SER A 111 -0.78 -1.70 6.60
CA SER A 111 0.55 -1.21 6.21
C SER A 111 0.67 0.30 6.42
N THR A 112 1.85 0.78 6.83
CA THR A 112 2.16 2.19 7.18
C THR A 112 1.54 3.22 6.24
N GLY A 113 1.67 3.05 4.92
CA GLY A 113 1.13 3.99 3.95
C GLY A 113 -0.40 4.05 3.92
N TRP A 114 -1.08 2.96 4.25
CA TRP A 114 -2.53 2.91 4.40
C TRP A 114 -2.98 3.35 5.79
N PHE A 115 -2.26 3.02 6.84
CA PHE A 115 -2.51 3.49 8.21
C PHE A 115 -2.44 5.02 8.30
N LYS A 116 -1.52 5.62 7.50
CA LYS A 116 -1.45 7.05 7.23
C LYS A 116 -1.33 7.87 8.52
N ASN A 117 -0.43 7.47 9.38
CA ASN A 117 -0.15 8.20 10.61
C ASN A 117 -1.41 8.34 11.49
N MET A 118 -2.04 7.22 11.81
CA MET A 118 -3.28 7.10 12.59
C MET A 118 -4.54 7.71 11.93
N ALA A 119 -4.45 8.26 10.72
CA ALA A 119 -5.61 8.90 10.08
C ALA A 119 -6.77 7.91 9.79
N ARG A 120 -6.50 6.60 9.77
CA ARG A 120 -7.52 5.55 9.63
C ARG A 120 -7.92 4.88 10.94
N CYS A 121 -7.39 5.31 12.08
CA CYS A 121 -7.77 4.76 13.38
C CYS A 121 -9.28 4.84 13.61
N GLY A 122 -9.88 3.70 13.97
CA GLY A 122 -11.31 3.58 14.22
C GLY A 122 -12.20 3.59 12.98
N HIS A 123 -11.66 3.86 11.78
CA HIS A 123 -12.41 3.74 10.53
C HIS A 123 -12.73 2.27 10.25
N ARG A 124 -13.82 2.06 9.52
CA ARG A 124 -14.16 0.74 9.01
C ARG A 124 -13.70 0.60 7.57
N ILE A 125 -13.22 -0.57 7.23
CA ILE A 125 -12.92 -0.96 5.85
C ILE A 125 -13.78 -2.16 5.47
N LYS A 126 -14.14 -2.24 4.20
CA LYS A 126 -14.79 -3.42 3.63
C LYS A 126 -13.73 -4.30 3.00
N ILE A 127 -13.66 -5.57 3.41
CA ILE A 127 -12.75 -6.58 2.89
C ILE A 127 -13.55 -7.63 2.13
N THR A 128 -13.07 -8.02 0.96
CA THR A 128 -13.72 -9.02 0.10
C THR A 128 -12.72 -10.08 -0.33
N ALA A 129 -13.05 -11.34 -0.05
CA ALA A 129 -12.31 -12.52 -0.46
C ALA A 129 -13.26 -13.72 -0.53
N ASN A 130 -12.91 -14.76 -1.28
CA ASN A 130 -13.64 -16.03 -1.34
C ASN A 130 -15.17 -15.86 -1.58
N GLY A 131 -15.58 -14.83 -2.33
CA GLY A 131 -16.99 -14.52 -2.57
C GLY A 131 -17.74 -13.86 -1.40
N ASN A 132 -17.11 -13.70 -0.23
CA ASN A 132 -17.65 -13.06 0.96
C ASN A 132 -17.13 -11.63 1.12
N SER A 133 -17.86 -10.81 1.85
CA SER A 133 -17.43 -9.46 2.26
C SER A 133 -17.73 -9.24 3.72
N VAL A 134 -16.79 -8.61 4.42
CA VAL A 134 -16.90 -8.26 5.84
C VAL A 134 -16.47 -6.83 6.07
N TYR A 135 -16.84 -6.30 7.22
CA TYR A 135 -16.37 -4.99 7.69
C TYR A 135 -15.52 -5.17 8.94
N ALA A 136 -14.35 -4.55 8.94
CA ALA A 136 -13.44 -4.58 10.07
C ALA A 136 -13.01 -3.16 10.46
N LYS A 137 -12.75 -2.97 11.75
CA LYS A 137 -12.28 -1.70 12.31
C LYS A 137 -10.76 -1.67 12.26
N VAL A 138 -10.19 -0.58 11.78
CA VAL A 138 -8.74 -0.33 11.84
C VAL A 138 -8.38 0.06 13.27
N VAL A 139 -7.51 -0.73 13.88
CA VAL A 139 -7.05 -0.53 15.26
C VAL A 139 -5.53 -0.35 15.37
N ASP A 140 -4.77 -0.75 14.34
CA ASP A 140 -3.32 -0.82 14.45
C ASP A 140 -2.60 -0.56 13.12
N GLU A 141 -1.27 -0.39 13.20
CA GLU A 141 -0.34 -0.35 12.09
C GLU A 141 0.40 -1.68 11.95
N CYS A 142 0.48 -2.20 10.72
CA CYS A 142 1.46 -3.20 10.34
C CYS A 142 2.68 -2.43 9.82
N ASP A 143 3.70 -2.26 10.66
CA ASP A 143 4.81 -1.35 10.40
C ASP A 143 5.63 -1.78 9.18
N SER A 144 5.61 -0.95 8.14
CA SER A 144 6.36 -1.18 6.90
C SER A 144 7.73 -0.49 6.88
N VAL A 145 8.13 0.14 7.99
CA VAL A 145 9.36 0.94 8.11
C VAL A 145 10.35 0.33 9.08
N TYR A 146 9.87 -0.12 10.25
CA TYR A 146 10.67 -0.71 11.30
C TYR A 146 10.47 -2.22 11.36
N GLY A 147 11.39 -2.92 12.03
CA GLY A 147 11.40 -4.36 12.19
C GLY A 147 12.79 -4.87 12.50
N CYS A 148 12.97 -6.18 12.56
CA CYS A 148 14.23 -6.86 12.85
C CYS A 148 14.85 -6.47 14.22
N ASP A 149 14.04 -6.08 15.17
CA ASP A 149 14.42 -5.74 16.53
C ASP A 149 13.47 -6.38 17.55
N GLU A 150 13.73 -6.19 18.83
CA GLU A 150 12.96 -6.80 19.92
C GLU A 150 11.51 -6.28 19.97
N ASP A 151 11.30 -5.00 19.65
CA ASP A 151 9.96 -4.38 19.67
C ASP A 151 9.06 -4.94 18.56
N HIS A 152 9.67 -5.45 17.47
CA HIS A 152 8.99 -6.08 16.35
C HIS A 152 9.18 -7.60 16.30
N ASN A 153 9.46 -8.24 17.45
CA ASN A 153 9.62 -9.69 17.54
C ASN A 153 10.64 -10.27 16.55
N TYR A 154 11.62 -9.47 16.10
CA TYR A 154 12.59 -9.81 15.05
C TYR A 154 11.97 -10.21 13.71
N GLU A 155 10.77 -9.76 13.44
CA GLU A 155 10.10 -9.90 12.15
C GLU A 155 10.51 -8.74 11.22
N PRO A 156 10.49 -8.96 9.88
CA PRO A 156 10.79 -7.91 8.92
C PRO A 156 9.67 -6.86 8.87
N PRO A 157 9.98 -5.65 8.37
CA PRO A 157 8.93 -4.67 8.08
C PRO A 157 7.83 -5.27 7.22
N CYS A 158 6.59 -4.96 7.53
CA CYS A 158 5.43 -5.34 6.72
C CYS A 158 5.60 -4.90 5.26
N ALA A 159 5.14 -5.70 4.31
CA ALA A 159 5.01 -5.23 2.93
C ALA A 159 4.04 -4.04 2.85
N ASN A 160 4.12 -3.26 1.79
CA ASN A 160 3.33 -2.03 1.64
C ASN A 160 1.85 -2.22 1.28
N ASN A 161 1.38 -3.47 1.24
CA ASN A 161 0.03 -3.85 0.78
C ASN A 161 -0.62 -4.91 1.68
N ILE A 162 -0.33 -4.88 2.96
CA ILE A 162 -0.89 -5.79 3.95
C ILE A 162 -2.15 -5.20 4.59
N VAL A 163 -3.15 -6.06 4.74
CA VAL A 163 -4.24 -5.94 5.71
C VAL A 163 -4.07 -7.09 6.68
N ASP A 164 -3.59 -6.81 7.86
CA ASP A 164 -3.30 -7.80 8.88
C ASP A 164 -4.50 -7.95 9.80
N ALA A 165 -5.09 -9.13 9.86
CA ALA A 165 -6.48 -9.29 10.31
C ALA A 165 -6.62 -10.33 11.41
N SER A 166 -7.54 -10.04 12.34
CA SER A 166 -7.92 -10.98 13.39
C SER A 166 -8.51 -12.28 12.86
N PRO A 167 -8.45 -13.39 13.63
CA PRO A 167 -9.11 -14.65 13.30
C PRO A 167 -10.60 -14.49 12.96
N ALA A 168 -11.31 -13.57 13.63
CA ALA A 168 -12.71 -13.30 13.32
C ALA A 168 -12.95 -12.84 11.89
N VAL A 169 -12.05 -12.01 11.33
CA VAL A 169 -12.11 -11.55 9.93
C VAL A 169 -11.90 -12.72 8.98
N TRP A 170 -10.88 -13.54 9.23
CA TRP A 170 -10.58 -14.74 8.44
C TRP A 170 -11.77 -15.70 8.40
N ASN A 171 -12.31 -16.03 9.57
CA ASN A 171 -13.47 -16.92 9.71
C ASN A 171 -14.71 -16.38 8.98
N ALA A 172 -14.99 -15.08 9.11
CA ALA A 172 -16.13 -14.46 8.46
C ALA A 172 -16.00 -14.40 6.92
N LEU A 173 -14.78 -14.38 6.39
CA LEU A 173 -14.49 -14.50 4.96
C LEU A 173 -14.54 -15.96 4.49
N GLY A 174 -14.61 -16.94 5.40
CA GLY A 174 -14.57 -18.37 5.07
C GLY A 174 -13.19 -18.83 4.61
N LEU A 175 -12.13 -18.22 5.11
CA LEU A 175 -10.74 -18.52 4.81
C LEU A 175 -10.16 -19.50 5.83
N ASP A 176 -9.21 -20.31 5.40
CA ASP A 176 -8.48 -21.24 6.27
C ASP A 176 -7.29 -20.52 6.91
N GLU A 177 -7.31 -20.38 8.23
CA GLU A 177 -6.25 -19.73 9.01
C GLU A 177 -4.87 -20.41 8.83
N ASN A 178 -4.83 -21.69 8.53
CA ASN A 178 -3.57 -22.41 8.29
C ASN A 178 -2.83 -21.96 7.02
N VAL A 179 -3.47 -21.22 6.14
CA VAL A 179 -2.84 -20.66 4.94
C VAL A 179 -1.99 -19.43 5.28
N GLY A 180 -2.36 -18.67 6.32
CA GLY A 180 -1.64 -17.52 6.84
C GLY A 180 -1.66 -16.28 5.94
N MET A 181 -1.79 -16.42 4.61
CA MET A 181 -1.83 -15.33 3.64
C MET A 181 -2.85 -15.58 2.55
N GLU A 182 -3.63 -14.56 2.17
CA GLU A 182 -4.65 -14.66 1.11
C GLU A 182 -4.77 -13.37 0.31
N GLY A 183 -4.99 -13.49 -1.01
CA GLY A 183 -5.24 -12.35 -1.89
C GLY A 183 -6.64 -11.79 -1.72
N ILE A 184 -6.77 -10.51 -1.39
CA ILE A 184 -8.03 -9.84 -1.11
C ILE A 184 -8.21 -8.57 -1.94
N THR A 185 -9.43 -8.02 -1.91
CA THR A 185 -9.66 -6.60 -2.20
C THR A 185 -10.29 -5.91 -1.00
N TRP A 186 -9.99 -4.61 -0.84
CA TRP A 186 -10.61 -3.79 0.20
C TRP A 186 -10.92 -2.37 -0.27
N SER A 187 -11.75 -1.65 0.50
CA SER A 187 -12.06 -0.23 0.29
C SER A 187 -12.34 0.46 1.61
N ASP A 188 -12.12 1.78 1.66
CA ASP A 188 -12.69 2.62 2.73
C ASP A 188 -14.23 2.54 2.66
N GLU A 189 -14.90 2.62 3.84
CA GLU A 189 -16.36 2.67 3.97
C GLU A 189 -16.82 4.11 4.21
#